data_250cbf5a3bedc5a9993a94589f50ddb7
#
_entry.id   250cbf5a3bedc5a9993a94589f50ddb7
#
_cell.length_a   1.000
_cell.length_b   1.000
_cell.length_c   1.000
_cell.angle_alpha   90.00
_cell.angle_beta   90.00
_cell.angle_gamma   90.00
#
_symmetry.space_group_name_H-M   'P 1'
#
loop_
_entity.id
_entity.type
_entity.pdbx_description
1 polymer ?
#
loop_
_entity_poly.entity_id
_entity_poly.type
_entity_poly.pdbx_seq_one_letter_code
_entity_poly.pdbx_strand_id
1 'polypeptide(L)'
;EAPDGWLMSRYMTTMRWCLRHRAITISGAALFFVASLSVIPLLPTGFVPAADRGQTQITLELPPGSTLSETKAVAEQTRLAAMGVPEVKGVFSSIGGGSSGDAFAPGAAAEARRAVLTLTTSHRNDRDASMADIETRLRAKLADIPGARFTVGPPDSGVKMQLVLKSDDPVALLA
;
A
#
# COMPACT_ATOMS: atom_id res chain seq x y z
N GLU A 1 5.37 41.35 -44.26
CA GLU A 1 4.67 40.05 -44.30
C GLU A 1 5.69 38.98 -44.06
N ALA A 2 5.68 38.36 -42.87
CA ALA A 2 6.56 37.24 -42.59
C ALA A 2 6.17 36.04 -43.48
N PRO A 3 7.11 35.34 -44.10
CA PRO A 3 6.80 34.18 -44.92
C PRO A 3 6.09 33.14 -44.07
N ASP A 4 4.88 32.82 -44.43
CA ASP A 4 4.09 31.76 -43.79
C ASP A 4 4.91 30.47 -43.81
N GLY A 5 5.50 30.15 -42.66
CA GLY A 5 6.31 28.96 -42.52
C GLY A 5 5.52 27.70 -42.88
N TRP A 6 6.18 26.67 -43.35
CA TRP A 6 5.60 25.36 -43.69
C TRP A 6 4.58 24.85 -42.64
N LEU A 7 4.84 25.11 -41.37
CA LEU A 7 3.94 24.80 -40.24
C LEU A 7 2.61 25.55 -40.33
N MET A 8 2.65 26.85 -40.64
CA MET A 8 1.44 27.69 -40.76
C MET A 8 0.57 27.21 -41.95
N SER A 9 1.19 26.89 -43.06
CA SER A 9 0.48 26.34 -44.25
C SER A 9 -0.24 25.02 -43.93
N ARG A 10 0.45 24.11 -43.21
CA ARG A 10 -0.14 22.84 -42.77
C ARG A 10 -1.29 23.04 -41.78
N TYR A 11 -1.12 23.92 -40.84
CA TYR A 11 -2.16 24.25 -39.86
C TYR A 11 -3.41 24.81 -40.53
N MET A 12 -3.26 25.79 -41.42
CA MET A 12 -4.38 26.38 -42.16
C MET A 12 -5.10 25.38 -43.07
N THR A 13 -4.36 24.46 -43.67
CA THR A 13 -4.97 23.39 -44.48
C THR A 13 -5.78 22.43 -43.63
N THR A 14 -5.27 21.98 -42.51
CA THR A 14 -5.97 21.09 -41.57
C THR A 14 -7.23 21.78 -41.02
N MET A 15 -7.12 23.05 -40.64
CA MET A 15 -8.22 23.82 -40.08
C MET A 15 -9.35 23.96 -41.12
N ARG A 16 -9.03 24.31 -42.36
CA ARG A 16 -10.02 24.40 -43.45
C ARG A 16 -10.68 23.06 -43.73
N TRP A 17 -9.93 21.98 -43.69
CA TRP A 17 -10.46 20.63 -43.89
C TRP A 17 -11.44 20.24 -42.78
N CYS A 18 -11.10 20.49 -41.52
CA CYS A 18 -11.96 20.24 -40.37
C CYS A 18 -13.27 21.03 -40.44
N LEU A 19 -13.19 22.31 -40.80
CA LEU A 19 -14.38 23.16 -40.97
C LEU A 19 -15.26 22.71 -42.11
N ARG A 20 -14.67 22.25 -43.22
CA ARG A 20 -15.41 21.74 -44.38
C ARG A 20 -16.11 20.41 -44.11
N HIS A 21 -15.50 19.56 -43.28
CA HIS A 21 -16.01 18.24 -42.92
C HIS A 21 -16.43 18.15 -41.48
N ARG A 22 -17.23 19.12 -41.01
CA ARG A 22 -17.67 19.27 -39.64
C ARG A 22 -18.25 17.98 -39.04
N ALA A 23 -19.03 17.20 -39.79
CA ALA A 23 -19.60 15.94 -39.33
C ALA A 23 -18.51 14.88 -38.99
N ILE A 24 -17.50 14.76 -39.86
CA ILE A 24 -16.37 13.83 -39.65
C ILE A 24 -15.56 14.26 -38.43
N THR A 25 -15.31 15.56 -38.29
CA THR A 25 -14.56 16.11 -37.15
C THR A 25 -15.29 15.89 -35.83
N ILE A 26 -16.61 16.12 -35.81
CA ILE A 26 -17.43 15.91 -34.60
C ILE A 26 -17.50 14.42 -34.27
N SER A 27 -17.72 13.56 -35.27
CA SER A 27 -17.75 12.10 -35.06
C SER A 27 -16.41 11.56 -34.57
N GLY A 28 -15.30 12.06 -35.11
CA GLY A 28 -13.96 11.69 -34.67
C GLY A 28 -13.69 12.13 -33.23
N ALA A 29 -14.09 13.34 -32.87
CA ALA A 29 -13.97 13.81 -31.49
C ALA A 29 -14.85 13.02 -30.51
N ALA A 30 -16.08 12.70 -30.90
CA ALA A 30 -16.99 11.87 -30.11
C ALA A 30 -16.44 10.45 -29.93
N LEU A 31 -15.91 9.83 -30.99
CA LEU A 31 -15.29 8.52 -30.93
C LEU A 31 -14.07 8.52 -30.00
N PHE A 32 -13.21 9.54 -30.11
CA PHE A 32 -12.04 9.69 -29.25
C PHE A 32 -12.46 9.88 -27.78
N PHE A 33 -13.50 10.64 -27.52
CA PHE A 33 -14.03 10.84 -26.18
C PHE A 33 -14.56 9.54 -25.57
N VAL A 34 -15.35 8.77 -26.32
CA VAL A 34 -15.87 7.47 -25.87
C VAL A 34 -14.71 6.48 -25.64
N ALA A 35 -13.73 6.43 -26.53
CA ALA A 35 -12.54 5.59 -26.36
C ALA A 35 -11.76 5.98 -25.10
N SER A 36 -11.61 7.28 -24.83
CA SER A 36 -10.95 7.78 -23.62
C SER A 36 -11.68 7.36 -22.35
N LEU A 37 -13.01 7.45 -22.33
CA LEU A 37 -13.83 6.98 -21.19
C LEU A 37 -13.71 5.47 -20.98
N SER A 38 -13.56 4.69 -22.05
CA SER A 38 -13.41 3.24 -21.96
C SER A 38 -12.09 2.78 -21.33
N VAL A 39 -11.11 3.66 -21.26
CA VAL A 39 -9.82 3.40 -20.60
C VAL A 39 -9.91 3.56 -19.07
N ILE A 40 -10.88 4.34 -18.57
CA ILE A 40 -11.02 4.62 -17.13
C ILE A 40 -11.08 3.34 -16.27
N PRO A 41 -11.92 2.33 -16.58
CA PRO A 41 -12.01 1.12 -15.79
C PRO A 41 -10.75 0.24 -15.83
N LEU A 42 -9.86 0.47 -16.80
CA LEU A 42 -8.59 -0.25 -16.90
C LEU A 42 -7.48 0.38 -16.02
N LEU A 43 -7.71 1.60 -15.50
CA LEU A 43 -6.75 2.23 -14.61
C LEU A 43 -6.84 1.59 -13.21
N PRO A 44 -5.70 1.23 -12.61
CA PRO A 44 -5.70 0.75 -11.24
C PRO A 44 -6.19 1.86 -10.30
N THR A 45 -7.32 1.61 -9.64
CA THR A 45 -7.98 2.55 -8.71
C THR A 45 -7.33 2.51 -7.33
N GLY A 46 -6.02 2.67 -7.24
CA GLY A 46 -5.31 2.80 -5.96
C GLY A 46 -4.82 4.23 -5.80
N PHE A 47 -5.19 4.89 -4.70
CA PHE A 47 -4.71 6.24 -4.39
C PHE A 47 -3.19 6.30 -4.28
N VAL A 48 -2.59 5.24 -3.76
CA VAL A 48 -1.14 5.03 -3.76
C VAL A 48 -0.90 3.58 -4.20
N PRO A 49 -0.27 3.33 -5.36
CA PRO A 49 0.19 2.00 -5.69
C PRO A 49 1.10 1.52 -4.57
N ALA A 50 0.92 0.28 -4.12
CA ALA A 50 1.83 -0.33 -3.16
C ALA A 50 3.24 -0.31 -3.79
N ALA A 51 3.99 0.75 -3.49
CA ALA A 51 5.34 0.91 -3.98
C ALA A 51 6.18 -0.19 -3.34
N ASP A 52 6.76 -1.03 -4.16
CA ASP A 52 7.69 -2.06 -3.70
C ASP A 52 9.00 -1.39 -3.25
N ARG A 53 9.01 -0.94 -1.99
CA ARG A 53 10.15 -0.27 -1.35
C ARG A 53 11.18 -1.25 -0.81
N GLY A 54 11.01 -2.56 -1.03
CA GLY A 54 11.88 -3.57 -0.46
C GLY A 54 11.75 -3.68 1.07
N GLN A 55 10.64 -3.22 1.64
CA GLN A 55 10.38 -3.28 3.07
C GLN A 55 8.94 -3.71 3.33
N THR A 56 8.76 -4.59 4.31
CA THR A 56 7.46 -4.98 4.85
C THR A 56 7.52 -5.04 6.36
N GLN A 57 6.38 -4.98 7.02
CA GLN A 57 6.30 -5.06 8.47
C GLN A 57 5.45 -6.25 8.91
N ILE A 58 5.86 -6.85 10.02
CA ILE A 58 5.07 -7.83 10.77
C ILE A 58 4.73 -7.16 12.11
N THR A 59 3.46 -6.91 12.33
CA THR A 59 2.96 -6.49 13.64
C THR A 59 2.50 -7.73 14.39
N LEU A 60 3.08 -7.94 15.55
CA LEU A 60 2.80 -9.01 16.48
C LEU A 60 2.02 -8.45 17.67
N GLU A 61 0.90 -9.09 18.01
CA GLU A 61 0.11 -8.74 19.18
C GLU A 61 -0.22 -10.00 20.00
N LEU A 62 0.14 -9.98 21.27
CA LEU A 62 -0.15 -11.03 22.23
C LEU A 62 -1.45 -10.73 23.01
N PRO A 63 -2.06 -11.73 23.64
CA PRO A 63 -3.22 -11.55 24.50
C PRO A 63 -2.96 -10.52 25.61
N PRO A 64 -4.01 -9.84 26.11
CA PRO A 64 -3.90 -8.96 27.27
C PRO A 64 -3.31 -9.69 28.48
N GLY A 65 -2.38 -9.03 29.17
CA GLY A 65 -1.68 -9.61 30.33
C GLY A 65 -0.34 -10.25 30.01
N SER A 66 0.03 -10.37 28.73
CA SER A 66 1.36 -10.87 28.36
C SER A 66 2.48 -9.93 28.79
N THR A 67 3.56 -10.52 29.25
CA THR A 67 4.76 -9.82 29.72
C THR A 67 5.67 -9.43 28.56
N LEU A 68 6.54 -8.46 28.79
CA LEU A 68 7.56 -8.05 27.80
C LEU A 68 8.51 -9.21 27.44
N SER A 69 8.81 -10.09 28.40
CA SER A 69 9.66 -11.27 28.17
C SER A 69 9.01 -12.29 27.23
N GLU A 70 7.72 -12.52 27.38
CA GLU A 70 6.94 -13.39 26.46
C GLU A 70 6.88 -12.78 25.07
N THR A 71 6.61 -11.49 24.97
CA THR A 71 6.59 -10.78 23.69
C THR A 71 7.95 -10.86 22.99
N LYS A 72 9.05 -10.74 23.75
CA LYS A 72 10.41 -10.89 23.24
C LYS A 72 10.66 -12.31 22.70
N ALA A 73 10.23 -13.34 23.43
CA ALA A 73 10.40 -14.72 23.00
C ALA A 73 9.66 -15.02 21.69
N VAL A 74 8.40 -14.58 21.59
CA VAL A 74 7.59 -14.76 20.36
C VAL A 74 8.13 -13.90 19.22
N ALA A 75 8.59 -12.69 19.48
CA ALA A 75 9.22 -11.83 18.47
C ALA A 75 10.50 -12.46 17.92
N GLU A 76 11.30 -13.13 18.76
CA GLU A 76 12.50 -13.86 18.30
C GLU A 76 12.15 -15.08 17.46
N GLN A 77 11.13 -15.85 17.82
CA GLN A 77 10.61 -16.93 16.99
C GLN A 77 10.13 -16.39 15.62
N THR A 78 9.39 -15.29 15.63
CA THR A 78 8.93 -14.60 14.42
C THR A 78 10.10 -14.15 13.56
N ARG A 79 11.15 -13.60 14.15
CA ARG A 79 12.37 -13.19 13.47
C ARG A 79 13.05 -14.35 12.78
N LEU A 80 13.21 -15.48 13.47
CA LEU A 80 13.81 -16.69 12.92
C LEU A 80 12.98 -17.28 11.77
N ALA A 81 11.65 -17.32 11.92
CA ALA A 81 10.74 -17.75 10.87
C ALA A 81 10.82 -16.85 9.62
N ALA A 82 10.92 -15.53 9.83
CA ALA A 82 11.04 -14.55 8.75
C ALA A 82 12.39 -14.66 8.02
N MET A 83 13.48 -14.85 8.74
CA MET A 83 14.81 -15.08 8.13
C MET A 83 14.92 -16.40 7.36
N GLY A 84 14.00 -17.35 7.57
CA GLY A 84 13.87 -18.53 6.75
C GLY A 84 13.27 -18.29 5.36
N VAL A 85 12.98 -17.05 4.99
CA VAL A 85 12.56 -16.64 3.63
C VAL A 85 13.77 -16.10 2.89
N PRO A 86 14.18 -16.67 1.74
CA PRO A 86 15.46 -16.34 1.08
C PRO A 86 15.59 -14.87 0.67
N GLU A 87 14.46 -14.22 0.40
CA GLU A 87 14.42 -12.82 -0.05
C GLU A 87 14.61 -11.80 1.09
N VAL A 88 14.53 -12.25 2.35
CA VAL A 88 14.71 -11.39 3.54
C VAL A 88 16.19 -11.25 3.87
N LYS A 89 16.71 -10.03 3.77
CA LYS A 89 18.11 -9.70 4.08
C LYS A 89 18.33 -9.29 5.53
N GLY A 90 17.33 -8.72 6.16
CA GLY A 90 17.45 -8.25 7.55
C GLY A 90 16.10 -8.08 8.20
N VAL A 91 16.08 -8.23 9.53
CA VAL A 91 14.89 -8.04 10.37
C VAL A 91 15.27 -7.14 11.53
N PHE A 92 14.63 -6.01 11.64
CA PHE A 92 14.71 -5.10 12.78
C PHE A 92 13.46 -5.28 13.65
N SER A 93 13.65 -5.57 14.94
CA SER A 93 12.55 -5.80 15.88
C SER A 93 12.46 -4.66 16.90
N SER A 94 11.31 -4.04 17.00
CA SER A 94 10.94 -3.09 18.05
C SER A 94 9.90 -3.73 18.96
N ILE A 95 10.21 -3.91 20.24
CA ILE A 95 9.37 -4.64 21.19
C ILE A 95 8.91 -3.69 22.28
N GLY A 96 7.61 -3.68 22.61
CA GLY A 96 7.04 -2.83 23.65
C GLY A 96 6.99 -1.33 23.27
N GLY A 97 7.46 -0.98 22.09
CA GLY A 97 7.33 0.38 21.55
C GLY A 97 5.96 0.60 20.94
N GLY A 98 5.36 1.75 21.21
CA GLY A 98 4.22 2.20 20.43
C GLY A 98 4.67 2.45 18.99
N SER A 99 4.43 1.51 18.09
CA SER A 99 4.61 1.78 16.68
C SER A 99 3.29 2.26 16.11
N SER A 100 3.10 3.53 16.14
CA SER A 100 2.29 4.12 15.10
C SER A 100 3.22 4.50 13.96
N GLY A 101 3.05 3.92 12.81
CA GLY A 101 3.57 4.48 11.55
C GLY A 101 2.99 5.87 11.28
N ASP A 102 2.18 6.36 12.18
CA ASP A 102 1.58 7.68 12.21
C ASP A 102 2.45 8.59 13.06
N ALA A 103 3.29 9.39 12.39
CA ALA A 103 4.09 10.45 13.04
C ALA A 103 3.23 11.49 13.79
N PHE A 104 1.91 11.46 13.59
CA PHE A 104 0.93 12.36 14.18
C PHE A 104 0.00 11.69 15.21
N ALA A 105 0.08 10.37 15.41
CA ALA A 105 -0.67 9.75 16.48
C ALA A 105 -0.04 10.13 17.83
N PRO A 106 -0.76 10.81 18.72
CA PRO A 106 -0.26 11.11 20.06
C PRO A 106 0.03 9.79 20.76
N GLY A 107 1.31 9.55 21.01
CA GLY A 107 1.94 8.44 21.68
C GLY A 107 1.02 7.24 21.93
N ALA A 108 1.02 6.27 21.04
CA ALA A 108 0.51 4.96 21.40
C ALA A 108 1.32 4.51 22.62
N ALA A 109 0.65 4.37 23.75
CA ALA A 109 1.29 3.95 25.01
C ALA A 109 2.13 2.70 24.73
N ALA A 110 3.34 2.67 25.25
CA ALA A 110 4.21 1.52 25.12
C ALA A 110 3.46 0.27 25.62
N GLU A 111 3.08 -0.60 24.71
CA GLU A 111 2.35 -1.82 25.03
C GLU A 111 3.32 -3.01 25.07
N ALA A 112 3.60 -3.51 26.26
CA ALA A 112 4.49 -4.65 26.46
C ALA A 112 4.11 -5.89 25.63
N ARG A 113 2.82 -6.03 25.25
CA ARG A 113 2.26 -7.15 24.48
C ARG A 113 2.39 -7.01 22.96
N ARG A 114 2.95 -5.90 22.47
CA ARG A 114 3.06 -5.62 21.05
C ARG A 114 4.51 -5.52 20.61
N ALA A 115 4.79 -6.09 19.44
CA ALA A 115 6.07 -5.92 18.77
C ALA A 115 5.88 -5.65 17.28
N VAL A 116 6.80 -4.93 16.70
CA VAL A 116 6.85 -4.66 15.28
C VAL A 116 8.20 -5.08 14.74
N LEU A 117 8.16 -5.94 13.73
CA LEU A 117 9.34 -6.39 13.01
C LEU A 117 9.33 -5.76 11.62
N THR A 118 10.31 -4.93 11.34
CA THR A 118 10.53 -4.36 10.01
C THR A 118 11.50 -5.24 9.26
N LEU A 119 11.05 -5.79 8.14
CA LEU A 119 11.82 -6.67 7.29
C LEU A 119 12.36 -5.87 6.11
N THR A 120 13.65 -6.02 5.84
CA THR A 120 14.29 -5.51 4.63
C THR A 120 14.50 -6.67 3.68
N THR A 121 13.94 -6.57 2.48
CA THR A 121 14.08 -7.59 1.43
C THR A 121 15.09 -7.15 0.38
N SER A 122 15.48 -8.08 -0.49
CA SER A 122 16.29 -7.77 -1.67
C SER A 122 15.60 -6.71 -2.55
N HIS A 123 16.41 -5.96 -3.29
CA HIS A 123 15.89 -4.97 -4.24
C HIS A 123 14.99 -5.65 -5.29
N ARG A 124 13.99 -4.93 -5.81
CA ARG A 124 13.01 -5.47 -6.76
C ARG A 124 13.66 -6.14 -7.98
N ASN A 125 14.78 -5.59 -8.44
CA ASN A 125 15.50 -6.11 -9.62
C ASN A 125 16.33 -7.37 -9.33
N ASP A 126 16.58 -7.66 -8.05
CA ASP A 126 17.41 -8.79 -7.61
C ASP A 126 16.57 -9.99 -7.14
N ARG A 127 15.26 -9.97 -7.36
CA ARG A 127 14.32 -11.02 -6.95
C ARG A 127 13.24 -11.27 -7.99
N ASP A 128 12.84 -12.53 -8.13
CA ASP A 128 11.75 -12.93 -9.01
C ASP A 128 10.37 -12.79 -8.32
N ALA A 129 10.33 -12.96 -6.99
CA ALA A 129 9.10 -12.90 -6.22
C ALA A 129 8.63 -11.44 -6.02
N SER A 130 7.32 -11.21 -6.15
CA SER A 130 6.72 -9.93 -5.79
C SER A 130 6.64 -9.75 -4.27
N MET A 131 6.48 -8.50 -3.78
CA MET A 131 6.30 -8.27 -2.34
C MET A 131 5.06 -8.99 -1.79
N ALA A 132 3.97 -9.04 -2.58
CA ALA A 132 2.75 -9.74 -2.20
C ALA A 132 2.96 -11.26 -2.01
N ASP A 133 3.80 -11.88 -2.85
CA ASP A 133 4.14 -13.29 -2.73
C ASP A 133 4.97 -13.54 -1.47
N ILE A 134 5.93 -12.68 -1.18
CA ILE A 134 6.76 -12.74 0.04
C ILE A 134 5.87 -12.60 1.28
N GLU A 135 4.97 -11.62 1.31
CA GLU A 135 4.03 -11.44 2.41
C GLU A 135 3.10 -12.64 2.60
N THR A 136 2.66 -13.27 1.50
CA THR A 136 1.83 -14.48 1.56
C THR A 136 2.60 -15.66 2.16
N ARG A 137 3.86 -15.85 1.75
CA ARG A 137 4.74 -16.88 2.33
C ARG A 137 5.03 -16.61 3.81
N LEU A 138 5.24 -15.35 4.18
CA LEU A 138 5.43 -14.96 5.58
C LEU A 138 4.17 -15.27 6.41
N ARG A 139 2.96 -14.91 5.92
CA ARG A 139 1.70 -15.25 6.61
C ARG A 139 1.55 -16.75 6.81
N ALA A 140 1.87 -17.57 5.81
CA ALA A 140 1.81 -19.01 5.94
C ALA A 140 2.76 -19.55 7.02
N LYS A 141 4.01 -19.08 7.06
CA LYS A 141 4.99 -19.50 8.09
C LYS A 141 4.64 -19.01 9.49
N LEU A 142 4.03 -17.84 9.61
CA LEU A 142 3.64 -17.27 10.91
C LEU A 142 2.35 -17.90 11.47
N ALA A 143 1.53 -18.51 10.63
CA ALA A 143 0.33 -19.23 11.06
C ALA A 143 0.64 -20.41 12.00
N ASP A 144 1.85 -20.97 11.90
CA ASP A 144 2.29 -22.10 12.74
C ASP A 144 2.71 -21.64 14.15
N ILE A 145 2.80 -20.34 14.43
CA ILE A 145 3.20 -19.83 15.75
C ILE A 145 1.93 -19.55 16.58
N PRO A 146 1.65 -20.36 17.61
CA PRO A 146 0.41 -20.21 18.39
C PRO A 146 0.50 -19.04 19.38
N GLY A 147 -0.65 -18.54 19.81
CA GLY A 147 -0.76 -17.58 20.91
C GLY A 147 -0.53 -16.12 20.54
N ALA A 148 -0.31 -15.80 19.29
CA ALA A 148 -0.13 -14.43 18.85
C ALA A 148 -0.95 -14.10 17.60
N ARG A 149 -1.34 -12.86 17.47
CA ARG A 149 -1.97 -12.32 16.24
C ARG A 149 -0.90 -11.63 15.41
N PHE A 150 -0.80 -12.04 14.15
CA PHE A 150 0.14 -11.47 13.19
C PHE A 150 -0.58 -10.67 12.13
N THR A 151 -0.06 -9.48 11.84
CA THR A 151 -0.47 -8.67 10.68
C THR A 151 0.77 -8.42 9.83
N VAL A 152 0.73 -8.82 8.56
CA VAL A 152 1.84 -8.64 7.63
C VAL A 152 1.41 -7.69 6.51
N GLY A 153 2.17 -6.64 6.31
CA GLY A 153 1.89 -5.65 5.26
C GLY A 153 2.91 -4.53 5.24
N PRO A 154 2.84 -3.62 4.26
CA PRO A 154 3.72 -2.46 4.19
C PRO A 154 3.57 -1.56 5.44
N PRO A 155 4.59 -0.74 5.75
CA PRO A 155 4.59 0.13 6.94
C PRO A 155 3.35 1.01 7.08
N ASP A 156 2.76 1.40 5.95
CA ASP A 156 1.59 2.27 5.88
C ASP A 156 0.27 1.50 5.77
N SER A 157 0.29 0.17 5.87
CA SER A 157 -0.91 -0.67 5.86
C SER A 157 -1.61 -0.71 7.22
N GLY A 158 -1.56 0.38 7.96
CA GLY A 158 -2.35 0.59 9.16
C GLY A 158 -3.81 0.18 8.94
N VAL A 159 -4.56 0.04 9.97
CA VAL A 159 -5.95 -0.44 9.99
C VAL A 159 -6.69 -0.05 8.71
N LYS A 160 -6.91 -1.02 7.82
CA LYS A 160 -7.56 -0.81 6.51
C LYS A 160 -8.99 -0.26 6.64
N MET A 161 -9.53 -0.28 7.83
CA MET A 161 -10.85 0.20 8.15
C MET A 161 -10.88 0.71 9.58
N GLN A 162 -11.06 2.00 9.77
CA GLN A 162 -11.28 2.63 11.06
C GLN A 162 -12.76 3.02 11.16
N LEU A 163 -13.50 2.35 12.02
CA LEU A 163 -14.86 2.68 12.32
C LEU A 163 -14.88 3.61 13.54
N VAL A 164 -15.19 4.86 13.33
CA VAL A 164 -15.37 5.84 14.41
C VAL A 164 -16.83 5.94 14.73
N LEU A 165 -17.25 5.34 15.84
CA LEU A 165 -18.59 5.49 16.40
C LEU A 165 -18.61 6.79 17.22
N LYS A 166 -19.51 7.69 16.86
CA LYS A 166 -19.72 8.95 17.57
C LYS A 166 -21.17 9.02 18.02
N SER A 167 -21.40 9.18 19.31
CA SER A 167 -22.71 9.39 19.90
C SER A 167 -22.65 10.52 20.92
N ASP A 168 -23.69 11.30 20.99
CA ASP A 168 -23.84 12.33 22.02
C ASP A 168 -24.31 11.74 23.36
N ASP A 169 -24.76 10.47 23.37
CA ASP A 169 -25.15 9.71 24.55
C ASP A 169 -24.11 8.64 24.87
N PRO A 170 -23.39 8.74 26.02
CA PRO A 170 -22.39 7.76 26.40
C PRO A 170 -22.96 6.37 26.72
N VAL A 171 -24.24 6.26 27.07
CA VAL A 171 -24.89 4.98 27.36
C VAL A 171 -25.15 4.21 26.07
N ALA A 172 -25.51 4.89 24.99
CA ALA A 172 -25.74 4.30 23.68
C ALA A 172 -24.44 3.79 23.01
N LEU A 173 -23.28 4.20 23.50
CA LEU A 173 -21.96 3.78 22.99
C LEU A 173 -21.50 2.44 23.60
N LEU A 174 -22.08 2.04 24.72
CA LEU A 174 -21.72 0.84 25.49
C LEU A 174 -22.71 -0.32 25.31
N ALA A 175 -23.80 -0.08 24.59
CA ALA A 175 -24.81 -1.09 24.23
C ALA A 175 -24.48 -1.73 22.88
#